data_c5b2f55a0bf20f52c98d955d75e4f3c6
#
_entry.id   c5b2f55a0bf20f52c98d955d75e4f3c6
#
_cell.length_a   1.000
_cell.length_b   1.000
_cell.length_c   1.000
_cell.angle_alpha   90.00
_cell.angle_beta   90.00
_cell.angle_gamma   90.00
#
_symmetry.space_group_name_H-M   'P 1'
#
loop_
_entity.id
_entity.type
_entity.pdbx_description
1 polymer ?
#
loop_
_entity_poly.entity_id
_entity_poly.type
_entity_poly.pdbx_seq_one_letter_code
_entity_poly.pdbx_strand_id
1 'polypeptide(L)'
;MRIVHVTRQFPPGLGGIEEVVAQLVEAQARAGHDVRVLTLDRIFTDPDTQLVARDEWMGAQVLRFPYRGSMRYPLAPAVLAHVGDADVVHVHAIDFFFDFMSLTKIWHRRPMVATTHGGFFHTDAHARLKRLWFSAITRLAARGYDRIVACSQPDFEMFAPIAKGNLTLIENGVDLGKFADRASRAATRNLVAIGRFSFNKKPDRLLDAMVALGSRDPGFTLDLIGGEFDWTRETLAAEIAKRKLEDRVRLHVGVSNGEIARIIAGASLFVSASVHEGFGISLIEALSAGLLPVAQANAAFRSFADRVDEIVLTDYAQPAQAADAILQAQARLAADPAATRTRLVAAAQPFAWPGVAERYMRVYEDIVR
;
A
#
# COMPACT_ATOMS: atom_id res chain seq x y z
N MET A 1 20.55 -4.51 17.47
CA MET A 1 19.87 -3.27 17.93
C MET A 1 18.52 -3.63 18.53
N ARG A 2 18.08 -2.88 19.54
CA ARG A 2 16.70 -2.92 20.03
C ARG A 2 15.86 -1.87 19.29
N ILE A 3 14.95 -2.32 18.46
CA ILE A 3 14.10 -1.50 17.60
C ILE A 3 12.68 -1.52 18.15
N VAL A 4 12.11 -0.36 18.44
CA VAL A 4 10.74 -0.24 18.94
C VAL A 4 9.87 0.45 17.88
N HIS A 5 8.95 -0.30 17.27
CA HIS A 5 7.94 0.22 16.35
C HIS A 5 6.71 0.70 17.13
N VAL A 6 6.18 1.86 16.75
CA VAL A 6 4.95 2.42 17.31
C VAL A 6 3.96 2.65 16.18
N THR A 7 2.82 1.97 16.23
CA THR A 7 1.80 2.00 15.17
C THR A 7 0.39 1.89 15.72
N ARG A 8 -0.60 2.48 15.05
CA ARG A 8 -2.02 2.38 15.47
C ARG A 8 -2.58 0.98 15.36
N GLN A 9 -2.26 0.30 14.27
CA GLN A 9 -2.77 -1.02 13.96
C GLN A 9 -1.61 -1.93 13.57
N PHE A 10 -1.75 -3.19 13.92
CA PHE A 10 -0.82 -4.28 13.59
C PHE A 10 -1.62 -5.58 13.43
N PRO A 11 -1.11 -6.63 12.81
CA PRO A 11 -1.83 -7.91 12.75
C PRO A 11 -2.40 -8.36 14.11
N PRO A 12 -3.62 -8.94 14.13
CA PRO A 12 -4.39 -9.47 13.00
C PRO A 12 -5.20 -8.43 12.21
N GLY A 13 -5.10 -7.14 12.51
CA GLY A 13 -5.69 -6.08 11.70
C GLY A 13 -5.16 -6.14 10.26
N LEU A 14 -6.05 -5.92 9.27
CA LEU A 14 -5.74 -6.00 7.85
C LEU A 14 -5.76 -4.62 7.20
N GLY A 15 -4.67 -4.25 6.54
CA GLY A 15 -4.53 -3.01 5.79
C GLY A 15 -3.13 -2.84 5.22
N GLY A 16 -2.96 -1.84 4.34
CA GLY A 16 -1.66 -1.63 3.68
C GLY A 16 -0.55 -1.19 4.63
N ILE A 17 -0.88 -0.40 5.66
CA ILE A 17 0.11 0.03 6.68
C ILE A 17 0.49 -1.16 7.55
N GLU A 18 -0.51 -1.92 8.01
CA GLU A 18 -0.34 -3.10 8.85
C GLU A 18 0.57 -4.13 8.18
N GLU A 19 0.35 -4.38 6.89
CA GLU A 19 1.18 -5.31 6.10
C GLU A 19 2.62 -4.81 5.97
N VAL A 20 2.81 -3.53 5.61
CA VAL A 20 4.16 -2.94 5.47
C VAL A 20 4.92 -2.98 6.79
N VAL A 21 4.28 -2.62 7.91
CA VAL A 21 4.92 -2.64 9.23
C VAL A 21 5.25 -4.07 9.65
N ALA A 22 4.33 -5.03 9.44
CA ALA A 22 4.55 -6.43 9.77
C ALA A 22 5.73 -7.04 9.00
N GLN A 23 5.83 -6.76 7.70
CA GLN A 23 6.92 -7.24 6.86
C GLN A 23 8.28 -6.63 7.25
N LEU A 24 8.30 -5.33 7.60
CA LEU A 24 9.53 -4.68 8.08
C LEU A 24 9.98 -5.27 9.41
N VAL A 25 9.05 -5.46 10.36
CA VAL A 25 9.29 -6.08 11.67
C VAL A 25 9.84 -7.51 11.50
N GLU A 26 9.21 -8.30 10.64
CA GLU A 26 9.65 -9.67 10.34
C GLU A 26 11.05 -9.72 9.73
N ALA A 27 11.35 -8.83 8.77
CA ALA A 27 12.68 -8.76 8.15
C ALA A 27 13.77 -8.41 9.17
N GLN A 28 13.49 -7.50 10.09
CA GLN A 28 14.42 -7.08 11.15
C GLN A 28 14.61 -8.17 12.21
N ALA A 29 13.53 -8.84 12.63
CA ALA A 29 13.62 -9.96 13.59
C ALA A 29 14.42 -11.13 12.99
N ARG A 30 14.19 -11.47 11.72
CA ARG A 30 14.98 -12.48 10.99
C ARG A 30 16.47 -12.11 10.84
N ALA A 31 16.77 -10.82 10.77
CA ALA A 31 18.15 -10.32 10.77
C ALA A 31 18.81 -10.33 12.16
N GLY A 32 18.12 -10.82 13.20
CA GLY A 32 18.64 -10.99 14.55
C GLY A 32 18.55 -9.73 15.43
N HIS A 33 17.71 -8.77 15.07
CA HIS A 33 17.45 -7.60 15.91
C HIS A 33 16.43 -7.91 17.01
N ASP A 34 16.52 -7.26 18.18
CA ASP A 34 15.52 -7.29 19.24
C ASP A 34 14.40 -6.30 18.85
N VAL A 35 13.28 -6.83 18.33
CA VAL A 35 12.19 -6.01 17.79
C VAL A 35 10.96 -6.05 18.69
N ARG A 36 10.44 -4.87 19.01
CA ARG A 36 9.21 -4.69 19.78
C ARG A 36 8.23 -3.81 19.01
N VAL A 37 6.95 -4.21 19.01
CA VAL A 37 5.86 -3.44 18.43
C VAL A 37 4.93 -2.95 19.54
N LEU A 38 4.70 -1.65 19.59
CA LEU A 38 3.72 -1.01 20.46
C LEU A 38 2.52 -0.59 19.61
N THR A 39 1.35 -1.14 19.88
CA THR A 39 0.14 -0.92 19.08
C THR A 39 -1.12 -0.86 19.95
N LEU A 40 -2.27 -0.67 19.34
CA LEU A 40 -3.55 -0.62 20.03
C LEU A 40 -4.16 -2.01 20.24
N ASP A 41 -5.01 -2.13 21.27
CA ASP A 41 -5.64 -3.39 21.68
C ASP A 41 -6.95 -3.72 20.93
N ARG A 42 -7.32 -2.94 19.91
CA ARG A 42 -8.54 -3.15 19.12
C ARG A 42 -8.30 -2.98 17.63
N ILE A 43 -8.99 -3.78 16.83
CA ILE A 43 -8.99 -3.66 15.37
C ILE A 43 -10.05 -2.62 14.98
N PHE A 44 -9.69 -1.66 14.13
CA PHE A 44 -10.61 -0.57 13.76
C PHE A 44 -11.82 -1.03 12.94
N THR A 45 -11.71 -2.16 12.23
CA THR A 45 -12.82 -2.79 11.50
C THR A 45 -13.69 -3.70 12.37
N ASP A 46 -13.21 -4.04 13.57
CA ASP A 46 -13.91 -4.84 14.58
C ASP A 46 -13.56 -4.30 15.99
N PRO A 47 -14.10 -3.13 16.36
CA PRO A 47 -13.71 -2.43 17.60
C PRO A 47 -14.23 -3.11 18.87
N ASP A 48 -15.17 -4.04 18.76
CA ASP A 48 -15.73 -4.77 19.90
C ASP A 48 -14.80 -5.90 20.36
N THR A 49 -13.98 -6.44 19.46
CA THR A 49 -12.99 -7.47 19.80
C THR A 49 -11.74 -6.84 20.40
N GLN A 50 -11.49 -7.15 21.69
CA GLN A 50 -10.27 -6.76 22.37
C GLN A 50 -9.18 -7.82 22.19
N LEU A 51 -8.02 -7.39 21.72
CA LEU A 51 -6.85 -8.23 21.53
C LEU A 51 -6.07 -8.41 22.83
N VAL A 52 -5.31 -9.52 22.93
CA VAL A 52 -4.43 -9.78 24.08
C VAL A 52 -3.35 -8.70 24.22
N ALA A 53 -3.07 -8.30 25.48
CA ALA A 53 -2.14 -7.21 25.76
C ALA A 53 -0.67 -7.51 25.39
N ARG A 54 -0.29 -8.79 25.38
CA ARG A 54 1.06 -9.26 25.00
C ARG A 54 0.95 -10.42 24.04
N ASP A 55 1.74 -10.37 22.98
CA ASP A 55 1.74 -11.36 21.90
C ASP A 55 3.13 -11.43 21.26
N GLU A 56 3.32 -12.34 20.34
CA GLU A 56 4.54 -12.49 19.56
C GLU A 56 4.18 -12.56 18.07
N TRP A 57 4.97 -11.91 17.24
CA TRP A 57 4.83 -11.92 15.79
C TRP A 57 6.18 -12.18 15.13
N MET A 58 6.36 -13.39 14.54
CA MET A 58 7.56 -13.74 13.77
C MET A 58 8.88 -13.42 14.51
N GLY A 59 8.92 -13.65 15.84
CA GLY A 59 10.07 -13.37 16.68
C GLY A 59 10.15 -11.95 17.25
N ALA A 60 9.18 -11.09 16.96
CA ALA A 60 9.06 -9.76 17.55
C ALA A 60 8.04 -9.75 18.70
N GLN A 61 8.34 -9.04 19.79
CA GLN A 61 7.41 -8.84 20.90
C GLN A 61 6.33 -7.82 20.51
N VAL A 62 5.05 -8.14 20.70
CA VAL A 62 3.92 -7.22 20.46
C VAL A 62 3.26 -6.84 21.78
N LEU A 63 3.21 -5.53 22.08
CA LEU A 63 2.52 -4.98 23.24
C LEU A 63 1.35 -4.13 22.77
N ARG A 64 0.14 -4.43 23.28
CA ARG A 64 -1.09 -3.76 22.89
C ARG A 64 -1.65 -2.93 24.05
N PHE A 65 -2.07 -1.71 23.73
CA PHE A 65 -2.51 -0.72 24.70
C PHE A 65 -3.95 -0.27 24.45
N PRO A 66 -4.74 -0.09 25.51
CA PRO A 66 -6.03 0.56 25.38
C PRO A 66 -5.87 2.02 24.97
N TYR A 67 -6.84 2.52 24.23
CA TYR A 67 -6.84 3.91 23.77
C TYR A 67 -8.15 4.61 24.09
N ARG A 68 -8.12 5.95 24.04
CA ARG A 68 -9.29 6.84 24.12
C ARG A 68 -9.34 7.72 22.87
N GLY A 69 -10.48 8.37 22.63
CA GLY A 69 -10.65 9.25 21.48
C GLY A 69 -11.14 8.52 20.23
N SER A 70 -10.79 9.01 19.05
CA SER A 70 -11.27 8.46 17.77
C SER A 70 -10.23 7.50 17.16
N MET A 71 -10.70 6.62 16.26
CA MET A 71 -9.82 5.77 15.45
C MET A 71 -8.84 6.56 14.58
N ARG A 72 -9.14 7.82 14.27
CA ARG A 72 -8.24 8.70 13.49
C ARG A 72 -7.13 9.31 14.33
N TYR A 73 -7.38 9.53 15.62
CA TYR A 73 -6.43 10.13 16.58
C TYR A 73 -6.58 9.44 17.94
N PRO A 74 -6.11 8.18 18.07
CA PRO A 74 -6.28 7.34 19.24
C PRO A 74 -5.26 7.71 20.33
N LEU A 75 -5.71 8.17 21.47
CA LEU A 75 -4.87 8.59 22.60
C LEU A 75 -4.43 7.37 23.42
N ALA A 76 -3.17 6.96 23.33
CA ALA A 76 -2.59 5.84 24.06
C ALA A 76 -1.21 6.22 24.68
N PRO A 77 -1.14 7.12 25.65
CA PRO A 77 0.13 7.63 26.19
C PRO A 77 0.96 6.57 26.93
N ALA A 78 0.37 5.46 27.32
CA ALA A 78 1.05 4.37 28.03
C ALA A 78 2.23 3.78 27.23
N VAL A 79 2.28 3.94 25.91
CA VAL A 79 3.41 3.49 25.05
C VAL A 79 4.74 4.11 25.49
N LEU A 80 4.72 5.32 26.09
CA LEU A 80 5.93 6.03 26.52
C LEU A 80 6.76 5.23 27.53
N ALA A 81 6.12 4.46 28.41
CA ALA A 81 6.81 3.64 29.41
C ALA A 81 7.63 2.49 28.80
N HIS A 82 7.46 2.19 27.51
CA HIS A 82 8.04 1.04 26.85
C HIS A 82 9.06 1.40 25.76
N VAL A 83 9.48 2.66 25.67
CA VAL A 83 10.49 3.12 24.68
C VAL A 83 11.84 3.45 25.30
N GLY A 84 11.93 3.49 26.63
CA GLY A 84 13.11 3.98 27.35
C GLY A 84 14.39 3.16 27.19
N ASP A 85 14.30 1.90 26.75
CA ASP A 85 15.42 0.99 26.52
C ASP A 85 15.73 0.76 25.02
N ALA A 86 15.00 1.44 24.11
CA ALA A 86 15.20 1.32 22.67
C ALA A 86 16.53 1.94 22.21
N ASP A 87 17.18 1.35 21.25
CA ASP A 87 18.25 2.01 20.50
C ASP A 87 17.63 3.00 19.49
N VAL A 88 16.50 2.62 18.86
CA VAL A 88 15.73 3.48 17.95
C VAL A 88 14.22 3.27 18.16
N VAL A 89 13.46 4.35 18.08
CA VAL A 89 12.00 4.34 18.08
C VAL A 89 11.51 4.71 16.67
N HIS A 90 10.76 3.82 16.04
CA HIS A 90 10.22 4.01 14.71
C HIS A 90 8.70 4.18 14.76
N VAL A 91 8.21 5.38 14.47
CA VAL A 91 6.78 5.72 14.48
C VAL A 91 6.21 5.59 13.06
N HIS A 92 5.06 4.93 12.94
CA HIS A 92 4.38 4.72 11.67
C HIS A 92 3.11 5.55 11.55
N ALA A 93 2.98 6.23 10.42
CA ALA A 93 1.92 7.17 10.07
C ALA A 93 1.96 8.51 10.85
N ILE A 94 1.13 9.45 10.36
CA ILE A 94 1.04 10.81 10.92
C ILE A 94 -0.25 10.91 11.70
N ASP A 95 -0.17 10.63 12.98
CA ASP A 95 -1.30 10.58 13.92
C ASP A 95 -0.89 11.00 15.33
N PHE A 96 -1.68 10.58 16.34
CA PHE A 96 -1.35 10.83 17.74
C PHE A 96 0.07 10.39 18.11
N PHE A 97 0.51 9.23 17.68
CA PHE A 97 1.84 8.74 18.05
C PHE A 97 2.95 9.59 17.46
N PHE A 98 2.77 10.10 16.24
CA PHE A 98 3.74 11.01 15.62
C PHE A 98 3.91 12.29 16.47
N ASP A 99 2.81 12.92 16.84
CA ASP A 99 2.83 14.16 17.63
C ASP A 99 3.32 13.88 19.06
N PHE A 100 2.78 12.84 19.71
CA PHE A 100 3.07 12.49 21.09
C PHE A 100 4.52 12.06 21.32
N MET A 101 5.08 11.20 20.46
CA MET A 101 6.47 10.77 20.58
C MET A 101 7.45 11.93 20.36
N SER A 102 7.16 12.82 19.42
CA SER A 102 7.95 14.04 19.22
C SER A 102 7.91 14.95 20.46
N LEU A 103 6.72 15.20 21.02
CA LEU A 103 6.56 16.03 22.22
C LEU A 103 7.30 15.45 23.42
N THR A 104 7.28 14.12 23.58
CA THR A 104 7.88 13.42 24.71
C THR A 104 9.37 13.09 24.53
N LYS A 105 9.98 13.47 23.41
CA LYS A 105 11.43 13.25 23.14
C LYS A 105 12.34 13.81 24.24
N ILE A 106 11.95 14.91 24.86
CA ILE A 106 12.71 15.51 25.99
C ILE A 106 12.84 14.56 27.19
N TRP A 107 11.91 13.63 27.35
CA TRP A 107 11.91 12.66 28.46
C TRP A 107 12.62 11.36 28.10
N HIS A 108 12.23 10.72 26.95
CA HIS A 108 12.82 9.43 26.57
C HIS A 108 14.19 9.57 25.88
N ARG A 109 14.48 10.68 25.19
CA ARG A 109 15.77 11.02 24.56
C ARG A 109 16.30 9.98 23.57
N ARG A 110 15.41 9.15 23.00
CA ARG A 110 15.80 8.10 22.05
C ARG A 110 15.88 8.64 20.63
N PRO A 111 16.79 8.13 19.79
CA PRO A 111 16.77 8.35 18.35
C PRO A 111 15.43 7.97 17.77
N MET A 112 14.85 8.80 16.89
CA MET A 112 13.51 8.59 16.34
C MET A 112 13.50 8.65 14.82
N VAL A 113 12.83 7.68 14.23
CA VAL A 113 12.44 7.65 12.81
C VAL A 113 10.93 7.72 12.72
N ALA A 114 10.40 8.36 11.67
CA ALA A 114 8.99 8.25 11.31
C ALA A 114 8.85 7.82 9.85
N THR A 115 7.87 6.95 9.54
CA THR A 115 7.45 6.66 8.15
C THR A 115 6.05 7.22 7.91
N THR A 116 5.87 7.94 6.79
CA THR A 116 4.65 8.74 6.51
C THR A 116 3.43 7.91 6.16
N HIS A 117 3.57 6.83 5.41
CA HIS A 117 2.51 5.92 4.92
C HIS A 117 1.34 6.61 4.17
N GLY A 118 1.55 7.79 3.61
CA GLY A 118 0.67 8.37 2.58
C GLY A 118 -0.73 8.80 2.99
N GLY A 119 -1.05 9.01 4.25
CA GLY A 119 -2.44 9.01 4.68
C GLY A 119 -3.13 10.34 5.01
N PHE A 120 -2.49 11.51 4.94
CA PHE A 120 -3.06 12.71 5.57
C PHE A 120 -4.15 13.42 4.77
N PHE A 121 -4.09 13.43 3.43
CA PHE A 121 -4.95 14.23 2.57
C PHE A 121 -5.96 13.45 1.70
N HIS A 122 -6.27 12.20 2.02
CA HIS A 122 -7.13 11.33 1.19
C HIS A 122 -8.60 11.75 1.10
N THR A 123 -9.06 12.70 1.93
CA THR A 123 -10.44 13.17 1.88
C THR A 123 -10.47 14.70 1.86
N ASP A 124 -11.34 15.28 1.01
CA ASP A 124 -11.57 16.72 0.92
C ASP A 124 -12.27 17.30 2.15
N ALA A 125 -12.85 16.44 3.01
CA ALA A 125 -13.45 16.86 4.26
C ALA A 125 -12.43 17.58 5.14
N HIS A 126 -12.73 18.85 5.49
CA HIS A 126 -11.88 19.72 6.31
C HIS A 126 -10.47 20.01 5.72
N ALA A 127 -10.31 20.04 4.40
CA ALA A 127 -9.03 20.23 3.73
C ALA A 127 -8.24 21.46 4.21
N ARG A 128 -8.93 22.57 4.55
CA ARG A 128 -8.29 23.78 5.10
C ARG A 128 -7.71 23.55 6.50
N LEU A 129 -8.47 22.89 7.39
CA LEU A 129 -8.04 22.56 8.74
C LEU A 129 -6.88 21.56 8.73
N LYS A 130 -6.93 20.56 7.87
CA LYS A 130 -5.84 19.60 7.67
C LYS A 130 -4.56 20.28 7.19
N ARG A 131 -4.66 21.21 6.24
CA ARG A 131 -3.49 22.00 5.78
C ARG A 131 -2.90 22.87 6.88
N LEU A 132 -3.72 23.51 7.69
CA LEU A 132 -3.26 24.30 8.83
C LEU A 132 -2.57 23.41 9.87
N TRP A 133 -3.19 22.27 10.21
CA TRP A 133 -2.60 21.29 11.11
C TRP A 133 -1.25 20.79 10.62
N PHE A 134 -1.18 20.39 9.36
CA PHE A 134 0.04 19.92 8.72
C PHE A 134 1.15 20.97 8.69
N SER A 135 0.81 22.22 8.34
CA SER A 135 1.80 23.30 8.24
C SER A 135 2.28 23.83 9.61
N ALA A 136 1.51 23.64 10.66
CA ALA A 136 1.84 24.11 12.02
C ALA A 136 2.25 22.94 12.94
N ILE A 137 1.34 22.05 13.28
CA ILE A 137 1.56 21.00 14.29
C ILE A 137 2.46 19.89 13.75
N THR A 138 2.14 19.32 12.57
CA THR A 138 2.97 18.28 11.97
C THR A 138 4.38 18.80 11.67
N ARG A 139 4.51 20.06 11.22
CA ARG A 139 5.82 20.70 11.03
C ARG A 139 6.61 20.84 12.32
N LEU A 140 5.95 21.17 13.44
CA LEU A 140 6.62 21.27 14.74
C LEU A 140 7.04 19.87 15.22
N ALA A 141 6.14 18.88 15.14
CA ALA A 141 6.40 17.52 15.51
C ALA A 141 7.52 16.90 14.65
N ALA A 142 7.58 17.20 13.35
CA ALA A 142 8.64 16.73 12.46
C ALA A 142 10.06 17.06 12.92
N ARG A 143 10.24 18.17 13.68
CA ARG A 143 11.56 18.57 14.24
C ARG A 143 12.05 17.63 15.35
N GLY A 144 11.16 16.88 15.97
CA GLY A 144 11.50 15.89 16.99
C GLY A 144 12.12 14.61 16.42
N TYR A 145 11.99 14.37 15.13
CA TYR A 145 12.51 13.16 14.47
C TYR A 145 13.91 13.40 13.91
N ASP A 146 14.81 12.44 14.12
CA ASP A 146 16.16 12.45 13.56
C ASP A 146 16.11 12.14 12.06
N ARG A 147 15.13 11.30 11.63
CA ARG A 147 14.84 11.03 10.22
C ARG A 147 13.34 10.83 9.99
N ILE A 148 12.83 11.37 8.89
CA ILE A 148 11.49 11.10 8.37
C ILE A 148 11.66 10.36 7.05
N VAL A 149 11.00 9.21 6.93
CA VAL A 149 10.99 8.38 5.74
C VAL A 149 9.68 8.61 5.01
N ALA A 150 9.73 9.16 3.81
CA ALA A 150 8.62 9.18 2.88
C ALA A 150 8.53 7.82 2.18
N CYS A 151 7.36 7.20 2.17
CA CYS A 151 7.17 5.86 1.60
C CYS A 151 6.80 5.86 0.10
N SER A 152 6.66 7.05 -0.49
CA SER A 152 6.39 7.26 -1.91
C SER A 152 6.90 8.63 -2.36
N GLN A 153 7.09 8.80 -3.67
CA GLN A 153 7.49 10.09 -4.23
C GLN A 153 6.48 11.22 -3.93
N PRO A 154 5.15 11.02 -4.05
CA PRO A 154 4.17 12.03 -3.63
C PRO A 154 4.27 12.41 -2.14
N ASP A 155 4.55 11.44 -1.26
CA ASP A 155 4.79 11.74 0.15
C ASP A 155 6.06 12.58 0.36
N PHE A 156 7.14 12.24 -0.36
CA PHE A 156 8.39 12.99 -0.28
C PHE A 156 8.16 14.46 -0.67
N GLU A 157 7.48 14.71 -1.77
CA GLU A 157 7.15 16.07 -2.22
C GLU A 157 6.27 16.82 -1.22
N MET A 158 5.30 16.11 -0.60
CA MET A 158 4.42 16.67 0.42
C MET A 158 5.18 17.07 1.69
N PHE A 159 6.12 16.24 2.15
CA PHE A 159 6.87 16.47 3.39
C PHE A 159 8.09 17.37 3.22
N ALA A 160 8.63 17.51 2.03
CA ALA A 160 9.82 18.33 1.76
C ALA A 160 9.74 19.78 2.31
N PRO A 161 8.59 20.48 2.29
CA PRO A 161 8.49 21.82 2.87
C PRO A 161 8.59 21.88 4.40
N ILE A 162 8.24 20.79 5.11
CA ILE A 162 8.16 20.77 6.58
C ILE A 162 9.26 19.94 7.26
N ALA A 163 9.90 19.02 6.55
CA ALA A 163 10.93 18.11 7.04
C ALA A 163 12.30 18.39 6.38
N LYS A 164 12.70 19.66 6.36
CA LYS A 164 13.96 20.09 5.74
C LYS A 164 15.17 19.51 6.46
N GLY A 165 16.00 18.76 5.72
CA GLY A 165 17.29 18.24 6.18
C GLY A 165 17.22 16.86 6.86
N ASN A 166 16.02 16.36 7.21
CA ASN A 166 15.85 15.04 7.81
C ASN A 166 14.88 14.12 7.06
N LEU A 167 14.51 14.47 5.82
CA LEU A 167 13.63 13.67 4.95
C LEU A 167 14.43 12.74 4.04
N THR A 168 13.99 11.51 3.94
CA THR A 168 14.57 10.49 3.05
C THR A 168 13.42 9.73 2.35
N LEU A 169 13.64 9.31 1.10
CA LEU A 169 12.72 8.46 0.37
C LEU A 169 13.14 6.99 0.53
N ILE A 170 12.28 6.17 1.12
CA ILE A 170 12.38 4.71 1.08
C ILE A 170 11.00 4.20 0.68
N GLU A 171 10.86 3.87 -0.58
CA GLU A 171 9.61 3.32 -1.10
C GLU A 171 9.27 2.01 -0.41
N ASN A 172 7.96 1.76 -0.21
CA ASN A 172 7.49 0.57 0.50
C ASN A 172 8.01 -0.71 -0.12
N GLY A 173 8.35 -1.66 0.73
CA GLY A 173 8.58 -3.04 0.33
C GLY A 173 7.28 -3.73 -0.10
N VAL A 174 7.41 -4.69 -1.00
CA VAL A 174 6.33 -5.56 -1.45
C VAL A 174 6.78 -7.01 -1.37
N ASP A 175 5.90 -7.90 -0.93
CA ASP A 175 6.16 -9.34 -0.98
C ASP A 175 6.06 -9.82 -2.43
N LEU A 176 7.21 -9.77 -3.12
CA LEU A 176 7.29 -10.20 -4.50
C LEU A 176 7.08 -11.71 -4.67
N GLY A 177 7.28 -12.51 -3.60
CA GLY A 177 7.07 -13.96 -3.62
C GLY A 177 5.61 -14.36 -3.72
N LYS A 178 4.70 -13.50 -3.27
CA LYS A 178 3.26 -13.74 -3.20
C LYS A 178 2.67 -14.20 -4.54
N PHE A 179 3.07 -13.55 -5.65
CA PHE A 179 2.60 -13.87 -7.00
C PHE A 179 3.75 -13.99 -8.02
N ALA A 180 4.96 -14.24 -7.56
CA ALA A 180 6.16 -14.24 -8.38
C ALA A 180 6.00 -15.04 -9.67
N ASP A 181 6.14 -14.35 -10.81
CA ASP A 181 6.20 -14.95 -12.15
C ASP A 181 4.98 -15.85 -12.50
N ARG A 182 3.78 -15.56 -11.93
CA ARG A 182 2.57 -16.37 -12.07
C ARG A 182 1.73 -16.07 -13.31
N ALA A 183 1.84 -14.89 -13.93
CA ALA A 183 1.02 -14.52 -15.07
C ALA A 183 1.16 -15.51 -16.25
N SER A 184 0.18 -15.56 -17.13
CA SER A 184 0.20 -16.40 -18.32
C SER A 184 1.46 -16.20 -19.15
N ARG A 185 2.01 -17.27 -19.70
CA ARG A 185 3.14 -17.21 -20.66
C ARG A 185 2.70 -16.73 -22.04
N ALA A 186 1.43 -16.88 -22.35
CA ALA A 186 0.83 -16.40 -23.58
C ALA A 186 0.17 -15.04 -23.37
N ALA A 187 0.11 -14.22 -24.39
CA ALA A 187 -0.64 -12.98 -24.39
C ALA A 187 -2.15 -13.26 -24.46
N THR A 188 -2.77 -13.58 -23.31
CA THR A 188 -4.21 -13.84 -23.21
C THR A 188 -5.03 -12.55 -23.24
N ARG A 189 -6.35 -12.66 -23.44
CA ARG A 189 -7.30 -11.56 -23.32
C ARG A 189 -7.93 -11.46 -21.91
N ASN A 190 -7.30 -12.09 -20.92
CA ASN A 190 -7.79 -12.08 -19.53
C ASN A 190 -7.13 -10.96 -18.77
N LEU A 191 -7.95 -10.07 -18.22
CA LEU A 191 -7.57 -8.95 -17.37
C LEU A 191 -7.79 -9.32 -15.90
N VAL A 192 -6.96 -8.80 -15.01
CA VAL A 192 -7.19 -8.86 -13.56
C VAL A 192 -7.14 -7.47 -12.95
N ALA A 193 -8.03 -7.22 -11.99
CA ALA A 193 -7.98 -6.06 -11.11
C ALA A 193 -7.97 -6.54 -9.66
N ILE A 194 -7.00 -6.07 -8.84
CA ILE A 194 -6.80 -6.54 -7.47
C ILE A 194 -6.86 -5.37 -6.52
N GLY A 195 -7.72 -5.45 -5.48
CA GLY A 195 -7.82 -4.45 -4.44
C GLY A 195 -9.18 -4.43 -3.76
N ARG A 196 -9.27 -3.76 -2.60
CA ARG A 196 -10.56 -3.57 -1.90
C ARG A 196 -11.55 -2.86 -2.80
N PHE A 197 -12.81 -3.24 -2.75
CA PHE A 197 -13.88 -2.62 -3.53
C PHE A 197 -14.32 -1.29 -2.91
N SER A 198 -13.49 -0.26 -3.07
CA SER A 198 -13.68 1.08 -2.49
C SER A 198 -13.94 2.14 -3.57
N PHE A 199 -14.56 3.27 -3.17
CA PHE A 199 -14.89 4.35 -4.10
C PHE A 199 -13.68 4.93 -4.84
N ASN A 200 -12.51 4.94 -4.22
CA ASN A 200 -11.30 5.43 -4.88
C ASN A 200 -10.75 4.46 -5.93
N LYS A 201 -11.07 3.15 -5.84
CA LYS A 201 -10.66 2.13 -6.82
C LYS A 201 -11.50 2.13 -8.09
N LYS A 202 -12.67 2.78 -8.06
CA LYS A 202 -13.55 2.97 -9.22
C LYS A 202 -13.85 1.70 -10.01
N PRO A 203 -14.36 0.62 -9.37
CA PRO A 203 -14.72 -0.59 -10.09
C PRO A 203 -15.78 -0.33 -11.19
N ASP A 204 -16.67 0.64 -10.98
CA ASP A 204 -17.64 1.12 -11.97
C ASP A 204 -16.99 1.54 -13.30
N ARG A 205 -15.86 2.26 -13.25
CA ARG A 205 -15.10 2.66 -14.45
C ARG A 205 -14.44 1.49 -15.18
N LEU A 206 -14.00 0.46 -14.45
CA LEU A 206 -13.51 -0.78 -15.06
C LEU A 206 -14.63 -1.49 -15.82
N LEU A 207 -15.83 -1.54 -15.26
CA LEU A 207 -17.01 -2.10 -15.94
C LEU A 207 -17.37 -1.30 -17.20
N ASP A 208 -17.34 0.04 -17.14
CA ASP A 208 -17.60 0.89 -18.31
C ASP A 208 -16.52 0.66 -19.42
N ALA A 209 -15.25 0.51 -19.02
CA ALA A 209 -14.18 0.15 -19.95
C ALA A 209 -14.42 -1.24 -20.57
N MET A 210 -14.92 -2.22 -19.82
CA MET A 210 -15.26 -3.55 -20.34
C MET A 210 -16.44 -3.51 -21.35
N VAL A 211 -17.39 -2.60 -21.17
CA VAL A 211 -18.46 -2.36 -22.18
C VAL A 211 -17.83 -1.84 -23.47
N ALA A 212 -17.00 -0.80 -23.39
CA ALA A 212 -16.35 -0.19 -24.55
C ALA A 212 -15.40 -1.19 -25.27
N LEU A 213 -14.67 -2.00 -24.48
CA LEU A 213 -13.78 -3.03 -25.02
C LEU A 213 -14.56 -4.15 -25.72
N GLY A 214 -15.71 -4.53 -25.18
CA GLY A 214 -16.56 -5.58 -25.76
C GLY A 214 -17.15 -5.25 -27.12
N SER A 215 -17.38 -3.97 -27.43
CA SER A 215 -17.82 -3.54 -28.74
C SER A 215 -16.73 -3.66 -29.81
N ARG A 216 -15.46 -3.80 -29.43
CA ARG A 216 -14.29 -3.89 -30.30
C ARG A 216 -13.71 -5.31 -30.38
N ASP A 217 -13.58 -5.95 -29.23
CA ASP A 217 -13.14 -7.35 -29.09
C ASP A 217 -13.89 -8.01 -27.92
N PRO A 218 -14.93 -8.83 -28.20
CA PRO A 218 -15.72 -9.50 -27.18
C PRO A 218 -14.96 -10.60 -26.43
N GLY A 219 -13.78 -11.00 -26.89
CA GLY A 219 -12.97 -12.05 -26.28
C GLY A 219 -12.27 -11.66 -24.97
N PHE A 220 -12.30 -10.38 -24.59
CA PHE A 220 -11.72 -9.94 -23.31
C PHE A 220 -12.62 -10.27 -22.12
N THR A 221 -11.99 -10.78 -21.06
CA THR A 221 -12.64 -11.03 -19.77
C THR A 221 -11.91 -10.29 -18.65
N LEU A 222 -12.60 -10.02 -17.54
CA LEU A 222 -12.05 -9.35 -16.36
C LEU A 222 -12.37 -10.15 -15.11
N ASP A 223 -11.34 -10.44 -14.32
CA ASP A 223 -11.44 -10.94 -12.96
C ASP A 223 -11.28 -9.77 -11.98
N LEU A 224 -12.38 -9.39 -11.30
CA LEU A 224 -12.38 -8.42 -10.21
C LEU A 224 -12.13 -9.15 -8.90
N ILE A 225 -10.99 -8.89 -8.24
CA ILE A 225 -10.52 -9.63 -7.07
C ILE A 225 -10.37 -8.67 -5.90
N GLY A 226 -11.02 -8.94 -4.78
CA GLY A 226 -10.84 -8.07 -3.60
C GLY A 226 -11.74 -8.39 -2.42
N GLY A 227 -11.64 -7.56 -1.41
CA GLY A 227 -12.56 -7.53 -0.27
C GLY A 227 -13.61 -6.44 -0.40
N GLU A 228 -14.77 -6.69 0.16
CA GLU A 228 -15.83 -5.69 0.28
C GLU A 228 -15.38 -4.50 1.14
N PHE A 229 -15.83 -3.32 0.74
CA PHE A 229 -15.62 -2.09 1.51
C PHE A 229 -16.78 -1.11 1.25
N ASP A 230 -16.62 -0.15 0.33
CA ASP A 230 -17.72 0.75 -0.07
C ASP A 230 -18.68 0.07 -1.05
N TRP A 231 -18.20 -0.95 -1.79
CA TRP A 231 -18.99 -1.77 -2.69
C TRP A 231 -19.06 -3.20 -2.14
N THR A 232 -20.28 -3.73 -2.02
CA THR A 232 -20.53 -5.13 -1.65
C THR A 232 -20.56 -6.03 -2.89
N ARG A 233 -20.52 -7.33 -2.68
CA ARG A 233 -20.72 -8.35 -3.74
C ARG A 233 -22.01 -8.09 -4.51
N GLU A 234 -23.11 -7.83 -3.78
CA GLU A 234 -24.45 -7.63 -4.34
C GLU A 234 -24.49 -6.37 -5.22
N THR A 235 -23.91 -5.26 -4.74
CA THR A 235 -23.90 -4.00 -5.50
C THR A 235 -23.05 -4.11 -6.75
N LEU A 236 -21.90 -4.78 -6.70
CA LEU A 236 -21.07 -5.01 -7.89
C LEU A 236 -21.71 -6.00 -8.86
N ALA A 237 -22.35 -7.06 -8.38
CA ALA A 237 -23.08 -8.00 -9.23
C ALA A 237 -24.24 -7.30 -9.97
N ALA A 238 -24.98 -6.41 -9.29
CA ALA A 238 -26.02 -5.60 -9.90
C ALA A 238 -25.48 -4.65 -11.01
N GLU A 239 -24.32 -4.02 -10.76
CA GLU A 239 -23.68 -3.14 -11.77
C GLU A 239 -23.12 -3.92 -12.96
N ILE A 240 -22.64 -5.16 -12.77
CA ILE A 240 -22.23 -6.09 -13.82
C ILE A 240 -23.45 -6.48 -14.68
N ALA A 241 -24.55 -6.90 -14.04
CA ALA A 241 -25.78 -7.30 -14.74
C ALA A 241 -26.42 -6.15 -15.52
N LYS A 242 -26.47 -4.94 -14.92
CA LYS A 242 -26.96 -3.71 -15.56
C LYS A 242 -26.24 -3.41 -16.88
N ARG A 243 -24.94 -3.76 -16.99
CA ARG A 243 -24.10 -3.57 -18.17
C ARG A 243 -24.06 -4.80 -19.08
N LYS A 244 -24.76 -5.88 -18.76
CA LYS A 244 -24.76 -7.16 -19.49
C LYS A 244 -23.35 -7.75 -19.64
N LEU A 245 -22.63 -7.79 -18.52
CA LEU A 245 -21.23 -8.25 -18.47
C LEU A 245 -21.05 -9.58 -17.73
N GLU A 246 -22.14 -10.31 -17.40
CA GLU A 246 -22.10 -11.52 -16.57
C GLU A 246 -21.20 -12.63 -17.17
N ASP A 247 -21.15 -12.74 -18.48
CA ASP A 247 -20.31 -13.72 -19.19
C ASP A 247 -18.83 -13.27 -19.32
N ARG A 248 -18.53 -12.01 -19.00
CA ARG A 248 -17.22 -11.40 -19.25
C ARG A 248 -16.53 -10.87 -18.00
N VAL A 249 -17.24 -10.65 -16.92
CA VAL A 249 -16.68 -10.17 -15.64
C VAL A 249 -16.99 -11.17 -14.53
N ARG A 250 -15.94 -11.66 -13.89
CA ARG A 250 -16.02 -12.58 -12.75
C ARG A 250 -15.64 -11.84 -11.47
N LEU A 251 -16.45 -11.98 -10.44
CA LEU A 251 -16.26 -11.32 -9.14
C LEU A 251 -15.75 -12.33 -8.10
N HIS A 252 -14.57 -12.07 -7.56
CA HIS A 252 -13.90 -12.89 -6.55
C HIS A 252 -13.75 -12.10 -5.25
N VAL A 253 -14.57 -12.44 -4.24
CA VAL A 253 -14.62 -11.71 -2.97
C VAL A 253 -14.00 -12.53 -1.85
N GLY A 254 -13.00 -11.98 -1.15
CA GLY A 254 -12.40 -12.59 0.02
C GLY A 254 -11.63 -13.89 -0.27
N VAL A 255 -11.18 -14.08 -1.49
CA VAL A 255 -10.43 -15.28 -1.91
C VAL A 255 -8.99 -15.27 -1.37
N SER A 256 -8.45 -16.47 -1.15
CA SER A 256 -7.09 -16.67 -0.66
C SER A 256 -6.02 -16.25 -1.68
N ASN A 257 -4.80 -15.94 -1.21
CA ASN A 257 -3.66 -15.65 -2.10
C ASN A 257 -3.37 -16.80 -3.09
N GLY A 258 -3.61 -18.06 -2.68
CA GLY A 258 -3.47 -19.21 -3.57
C GLY A 258 -4.48 -19.23 -4.71
N GLU A 259 -5.71 -18.77 -4.46
CA GLU A 259 -6.74 -18.61 -5.49
C GLU A 259 -6.44 -17.43 -6.40
N ILE A 260 -5.98 -16.29 -5.83
CA ILE A 260 -5.53 -15.15 -6.63
C ILE A 260 -4.40 -15.57 -7.57
N ALA A 261 -3.42 -16.31 -7.10
CA ALA A 261 -2.32 -16.82 -7.92
C ALA A 261 -2.79 -17.73 -9.07
N ARG A 262 -3.84 -18.55 -8.83
CA ARG A 262 -4.45 -19.39 -9.90
C ARG A 262 -5.17 -18.55 -10.96
N ILE A 263 -5.87 -17.50 -10.55
CA ILE A 263 -6.53 -16.57 -11.47
C ILE A 263 -5.49 -15.82 -12.31
N ILE A 264 -4.45 -15.28 -11.67
CA ILE A 264 -3.34 -14.59 -12.32
C ILE A 264 -2.67 -15.47 -13.38
N ALA A 265 -2.56 -16.79 -13.14
CA ALA A 265 -1.94 -17.72 -14.09
C ALA A 265 -2.67 -17.80 -15.45
N GLY A 266 -3.93 -17.43 -15.50
CA GLY A 266 -4.71 -17.32 -16.75
C GLY A 266 -4.69 -15.93 -17.38
N ALA A 267 -4.14 -14.93 -16.72
CA ALA A 267 -4.20 -13.53 -17.12
C ALA A 267 -2.86 -13.01 -17.66
N SER A 268 -2.90 -11.94 -18.45
CA SER A 268 -1.72 -11.27 -19.00
C SER A 268 -1.65 -9.79 -18.68
N LEU A 269 -2.78 -9.17 -18.34
CA LEU A 269 -2.88 -7.74 -18.10
C LEU A 269 -3.45 -7.47 -16.71
N PHE A 270 -2.86 -6.49 -16.04
CA PHE A 270 -3.41 -5.89 -14.82
C PHE A 270 -4.09 -4.58 -15.17
N VAL A 271 -5.31 -4.35 -14.68
CA VAL A 271 -6.04 -3.09 -14.89
C VAL A 271 -6.40 -2.43 -13.57
N SER A 272 -6.27 -1.11 -13.50
CA SER A 272 -6.62 -0.34 -12.30
C SER A 272 -7.16 1.04 -12.66
N ALA A 273 -8.41 1.31 -12.27
CA ALA A 273 -9.06 2.62 -12.42
C ALA A 273 -8.91 3.50 -11.16
N SER A 274 -8.01 3.16 -10.26
CA SER A 274 -7.83 3.84 -8.97
C SER A 274 -7.46 5.31 -9.17
N VAL A 275 -8.30 6.23 -8.68
CA VAL A 275 -8.05 7.68 -8.76
C VAL A 275 -7.02 8.15 -7.73
N HIS A 276 -6.82 7.38 -6.66
CA HIS A 276 -5.85 7.68 -5.61
C HIS A 276 -5.20 6.42 -5.07
N GLU A 277 -3.88 6.44 -4.97
CA GLU A 277 -3.04 5.42 -4.33
C GLU A 277 -2.01 6.09 -3.43
N GLY A 278 -1.80 5.54 -2.25
CA GLY A 278 -0.72 5.99 -1.37
C GLY A 278 0.66 5.58 -1.90
N PHE A 279 0.76 4.35 -2.40
CA PHE A 279 1.98 3.83 -3.04
C PHE A 279 1.64 3.05 -4.31
N GLY A 280 0.72 2.09 -4.25
CA GLY A 280 0.36 1.25 -5.39
C GLY A 280 0.92 -0.17 -5.30
N ILE A 281 0.85 -0.78 -4.12
CA ILE A 281 1.33 -2.16 -3.84
C ILE A 281 0.82 -3.14 -4.92
N SER A 282 -0.47 -3.09 -5.27
CA SER A 282 -1.06 -3.98 -6.28
C SER A 282 -0.43 -3.85 -7.68
N LEU A 283 0.07 -2.66 -8.04
CA LEU A 283 0.82 -2.47 -9.29
C LEU A 283 2.15 -3.23 -9.26
N ILE A 284 2.89 -3.13 -8.15
CA ILE A 284 4.18 -3.82 -7.99
C ILE A 284 3.97 -5.34 -7.90
N GLU A 285 2.92 -5.81 -7.22
CA GLU A 285 2.51 -7.22 -7.22
C GLU A 285 2.21 -7.70 -8.63
N ALA A 286 1.52 -6.89 -9.44
CA ALA A 286 1.24 -7.20 -10.84
C ALA A 286 2.53 -7.28 -11.69
N LEU A 287 3.47 -6.33 -11.51
CA LEU A 287 4.79 -6.40 -12.16
C LEU A 287 5.54 -7.67 -11.77
N SER A 288 5.59 -8.02 -10.47
CA SER A 288 6.26 -9.23 -9.99
C SER A 288 5.65 -10.51 -10.54
N ALA A 289 4.35 -10.51 -10.77
CA ALA A 289 3.64 -11.61 -11.42
C ALA A 289 3.93 -11.71 -12.92
N GLY A 290 4.42 -10.65 -13.54
CA GLY A 290 4.62 -10.55 -14.99
C GLY A 290 3.36 -10.12 -15.76
N LEU A 291 2.40 -9.47 -15.08
CA LEU A 291 1.21 -8.86 -15.70
C LEU A 291 1.57 -7.48 -16.24
N LEU A 292 1.20 -7.17 -17.48
CA LEU A 292 1.39 -5.85 -18.06
C LEU A 292 0.32 -4.88 -17.53
N PRO A 293 0.70 -3.77 -16.85
CA PRO A 293 -0.27 -2.87 -16.25
C PRO A 293 -0.86 -1.88 -17.28
N VAL A 294 -2.20 -1.70 -17.23
CA VAL A 294 -2.92 -0.58 -17.83
C VAL A 294 -3.68 0.13 -16.72
N ALA A 295 -3.20 1.29 -16.29
CA ALA A 295 -3.61 1.91 -15.04
C ALA A 295 -4.07 3.37 -15.21
N GLN A 296 -4.97 3.81 -14.31
CA GLN A 296 -5.38 5.22 -14.21
C GLN A 296 -4.16 6.09 -13.94
N ALA A 297 -4.04 7.19 -14.67
CA ALA A 297 -2.95 8.15 -14.53
C ALA A 297 -3.07 8.97 -13.21
N ASN A 298 -2.96 8.33 -12.04
CA ASN A 298 -2.84 8.97 -10.73
C ASN A 298 -1.38 9.29 -10.38
N ALA A 299 -1.14 10.07 -9.32
CA ALA A 299 0.21 10.52 -8.95
C ALA A 299 1.18 9.36 -8.67
N ALA A 300 0.75 8.31 -7.94
CA ALA A 300 1.60 7.17 -7.63
C ALA A 300 1.95 6.37 -8.89
N PHE A 301 0.97 6.06 -9.75
CA PHE A 301 1.23 5.29 -10.96
C PHE A 301 2.04 6.05 -12.02
N ARG A 302 1.92 7.38 -12.08
CA ARG A 302 2.82 8.23 -12.91
C ARG A 302 4.27 8.10 -12.46
N SER A 303 4.53 8.19 -11.16
CA SER A 303 5.88 8.03 -10.60
C SER A 303 6.52 6.68 -10.92
N PHE A 304 5.73 5.61 -11.07
CA PHE A 304 6.24 4.33 -11.56
C PHE A 304 6.43 4.30 -13.08
N ALA A 305 5.49 4.86 -13.84
CA ALA A 305 5.58 4.90 -15.31
C ALA A 305 6.77 5.73 -15.81
N ASP A 306 7.20 6.74 -15.05
CA ASP A 306 8.42 7.52 -15.34
C ASP A 306 9.72 6.67 -15.29
N ARG A 307 9.65 5.47 -14.70
CA ARG A 307 10.80 4.56 -14.50
C ARG A 307 10.62 3.20 -15.14
N VAL A 308 9.41 2.84 -15.54
CA VAL A 308 9.04 1.53 -16.08
C VAL A 308 8.20 1.74 -17.32
N ASP A 309 8.82 1.66 -18.49
CA ASP A 309 8.22 1.91 -19.80
C ASP A 309 7.06 0.96 -20.15
N GLU A 310 6.99 -0.19 -19.47
CA GLU A 310 5.93 -1.17 -19.65
C GLU A 310 4.58 -0.70 -19.09
N ILE A 311 4.56 0.21 -18.12
CA ILE A 311 3.32 0.69 -17.49
C ILE A 311 2.58 1.60 -18.48
N VAL A 312 1.38 1.19 -18.87
CA VAL A 312 0.50 1.98 -19.73
C VAL A 312 -0.44 2.80 -18.86
N LEU A 313 -0.37 4.13 -18.99
CA LEU A 313 -1.28 5.03 -18.29
C LEU A 313 -2.44 5.45 -19.20
N THR A 314 -3.65 5.48 -18.65
CA THR A 314 -4.86 5.93 -19.37
C THR A 314 -5.82 6.65 -18.43
N ASP A 315 -6.85 7.29 -18.96
CA ASP A 315 -7.96 7.84 -18.17
C ASP A 315 -9.19 6.93 -18.25
N TYR A 316 -9.45 6.19 -17.19
CA TYR A 316 -10.63 5.35 -17.06
C TYR A 316 -11.96 6.13 -16.92
N ALA A 317 -11.92 7.46 -16.74
CA ALA A 317 -13.13 8.28 -16.88
C ALA A 317 -13.59 8.39 -18.34
N GLN A 318 -12.75 7.97 -19.29
CA GLN A 318 -13.01 7.91 -20.73
C GLN A 318 -12.99 6.43 -21.19
N PRO A 319 -14.12 5.70 -21.12
CA PRO A 319 -14.14 4.25 -21.37
C PRO A 319 -13.56 3.83 -22.73
N ALA A 320 -13.76 4.64 -23.77
CA ALA A 320 -13.22 4.39 -25.10
C ALA A 320 -11.69 4.49 -25.12
N GLN A 321 -11.11 5.48 -24.43
CA GLN A 321 -9.66 5.64 -24.31
C GLN A 321 -9.03 4.50 -23.49
N ALA A 322 -9.70 4.06 -22.41
CA ALA A 322 -9.25 2.92 -21.64
C ALA A 322 -9.25 1.62 -22.47
N ALA A 323 -10.30 1.41 -23.27
CA ALA A 323 -10.37 0.27 -24.20
C ALA A 323 -9.24 0.31 -25.24
N ASP A 324 -8.94 1.49 -25.84
CA ASP A 324 -7.82 1.63 -26.78
C ASP A 324 -6.49 1.30 -26.12
N ALA A 325 -6.25 1.79 -24.91
CA ALA A 325 -5.03 1.52 -24.14
C ALA A 325 -4.88 0.02 -23.83
N ILE A 326 -5.96 -0.68 -23.48
CA ILE A 326 -5.96 -2.13 -23.24
C ILE A 326 -5.63 -2.90 -24.54
N LEU A 327 -6.24 -2.54 -25.67
CA LEU A 327 -5.96 -3.17 -26.95
C LEU A 327 -4.51 -2.98 -27.40
N GLN A 328 -3.97 -1.77 -27.25
CA GLN A 328 -2.57 -1.46 -27.56
C GLN A 328 -1.61 -2.23 -26.64
N ALA A 329 -1.90 -2.28 -25.34
CA ALA A 329 -1.11 -3.05 -24.38
C ALA A 329 -1.10 -4.56 -24.75
N GLN A 330 -2.26 -5.11 -25.12
CA GLN A 330 -2.38 -6.50 -25.56
C GLN A 330 -1.58 -6.77 -26.83
N ALA A 331 -1.66 -5.90 -27.84
CA ALA A 331 -0.89 -6.02 -29.08
C ALA A 331 0.62 -5.94 -28.83
N ARG A 332 1.06 -5.00 -27.96
CA ARG A 332 2.45 -4.87 -27.52
C ARG A 332 2.96 -6.13 -26.81
N LEU A 333 2.16 -6.66 -25.88
CA LEU A 333 2.49 -7.91 -25.18
C LEU A 333 2.56 -9.10 -26.15
N ALA A 334 1.65 -9.19 -27.11
CA ALA A 334 1.58 -10.27 -28.09
C ALA A 334 2.78 -10.29 -29.05
N ALA A 335 3.41 -9.14 -29.30
CA ALA A 335 4.59 -9.04 -30.15
C ALA A 335 5.82 -9.75 -29.54
N ASP A 336 6.01 -9.66 -28.22
CA ASP A 336 7.11 -10.35 -27.50
C ASP A 336 6.71 -10.60 -26.03
N PRO A 337 5.93 -11.66 -25.77
CA PRO A 337 5.46 -11.96 -24.43
C PRO A 337 6.58 -12.27 -23.44
N ALA A 338 7.60 -13.00 -23.89
CA ALA A 338 8.67 -13.48 -23.01
C ALA A 338 9.58 -12.32 -22.54
N ALA A 339 10.05 -11.47 -23.45
CA ALA A 339 10.91 -10.35 -23.10
C ALA A 339 10.13 -9.28 -22.30
N THR A 340 8.86 -8.98 -22.66
CA THR A 340 8.03 -8.06 -21.90
C THR A 340 7.86 -8.54 -20.46
N ARG A 341 7.51 -9.81 -20.26
CA ARG A 341 7.37 -10.40 -18.94
C ARG A 341 8.67 -10.32 -18.12
N THR A 342 9.81 -10.63 -18.72
CA THR A 342 11.12 -10.55 -18.06
C THR A 342 11.38 -9.12 -17.54
N ARG A 343 11.10 -8.10 -18.36
CA ARG A 343 11.27 -6.69 -17.97
C ARG A 343 10.31 -6.30 -16.84
N LEU A 344 9.04 -6.74 -16.88
CA LEU A 344 8.07 -6.49 -15.82
C LEU A 344 8.54 -7.05 -14.47
N VAL A 345 8.95 -8.33 -14.44
CA VAL A 345 9.45 -8.97 -13.22
C VAL A 345 10.72 -8.29 -12.70
N ALA A 346 11.63 -7.91 -13.59
CA ALA A 346 12.85 -7.18 -13.22
C ALA A 346 12.54 -5.81 -12.62
N ALA A 347 11.54 -5.09 -13.16
CA ALA A 347 11.13 -3.78 -12.68
C ALA A 347 10.55 -3.81 -11.25
N ALA A 348 10.03 -4.95 -10.79
CA ALA A 348 9.56 -5.12 -9.42
C ALA A 348 10.69 -5.31 -8.38
N GLN A 349 11.88 -5.79 -8.78
CA GLN A 349 12.95 -6.19 -7.87
C GLN A 349 13.43 -5.11 -6.88
N PRO A 350 13.52 -3.81 -7.24
CA PRO A 350 13.91 -2.76 -6.29
C PRO A 350 12.98 -2.63 -5.07
N PHE A 351 11.76 -3.17 -5.16
CA PHE A 351 10.74 -3.13 -4.10
C PHE A 351 10.72 -4.39 -3.22
N ALA A 352 11.62 -5.35 -3.45
CA ALA A 352 11.73 -6.55 -2.61
C ALA A 352 12.09 -6.18 -1.17
N TRP A 353 11.41 -6.80 -0.19
CA TRP A 353 11.60 -6.52 1.24
C TRP A 353 13.04 -6.59 1.73
N PRO A 354 13.89 -7.56 1.34
CA PRO A 354 15.28 -7.58 1.82
C PRO A 354 16.03 -6.27 1.55
N GLY A 355 15.97 -5.76 0.33
CA GLY A 355 16.63 -4.49 -0.02
C GLY A 355 15.97 -3.27 0.61
N VAL A 356 14.65 -3.28 0.83
CA VAL A 356 13.94 -2.20 1.53
C VAL A 356 14.32 -2.19 3.00
N ALA A 357 14.31 -3.34 3.68
CA ALA A 357 14.69 -3.47 5.08
C ALA A 357 16.14 -3.01 5.33
N GLU A 358 17.09 -3.36 4.46
CA GLU A 358 18.47 -2.87 4.52
C GLU A 358 18.56 -1.33 4.45
N ARG A 359 17.72 -0.68 3.61
CA ARG A 359 17.68 0.79 3.56
C ARG A 359 17.21 1.40 4.88
N TYR A 360 16.21 0.80 5.54
CA TYR A 360 15.78 1.21 6.88
C TYR A 360 16.88 1.00 7.91
N MET A 361 17.60 -0.13 7.87
CA MET A 361 18.69 -0.40 8.81
C MET A 361 19.81 0.62 8.69
N ARG A 362 20.19 1.03 7.48
CA ARG A 362 21.18 2.11 7.27
C ARG A 362 20.71 3.44 7.90
N VAL A 363 19.42 3.79 7.75
CA VAL A 363 18.86 4.98 8.40
C VAL A 363 18.99 4.89 9.93
N TYR A 364 18.71 3.73 10.52
CA TYR A 364 18.84 3.55 11.97
C TYR A 364 20.30 3.65 12.44
N GLU A 365 21.20 3.01 11.73
CA GLU A 365 22.65 3.07 12.03
C GLU A 365 23.18 4.51 11.97
N ASP A 366 22.73 5.30 11.01
CA ASP A 366 23.17 6.68 10.83
C ASP A 366 22.73 7.61 11.99
N ILE A 367 21.58 7.33 12.62
CA ILE A 367 21.06 8.20 13.72
C ILE A 367 21.42 7.70 15.11
N VAL A 368 21.88 6.46 15.27
CA VAL A 368 22.29 5.88 16.56
C VAL A 368 23.77 6.17 16.86
N ARG A 369 24.55 6.51 15.84
CA ARG A 369 25.96 6.98 15.97
C ARG A 369 26.00 8.35 16.64
#